data_f7027b6f0b6361f6038bc664d28571e7
#
_entry.id   f7027b6f0b6361f6038bc664d28571e7
#
_cell.length_a   1.000
_cell.length_b   1.000
_cell.length_c   1.000
_cell.angle_alpha   90.00
_cell.angle_beta   90.00
_cell.angle_gamma   90.00
#
_symmetry.space_group_name_H-M   'P 1'
#
loop_
_entity.id
_entity.type
_entity.pdbx_description
1 polymer ?
#
loop_
_entity_poly.entity_id
_entity_poly.type
_entity_poly.pdbx_seq_one_letter_code
_entity_poly.pdbx_strand_id
1 'polypeptide(L)'
;MTTAAKYPTKRLDCWSKAKELVMEHYMDVATAKEDGKLLVSGCAASCLALPAGLGDFVYLGGEPYGAMVAHDPSFSVPAMEAAEAKGFSRDMCGYMRNYLGSMFLDKYYFTGGPWPKADFCFGRSFCDAGHASWYRVVHEYEGIPYYCYDEPIGWECNGEIEQRLDYVTDQLLDGIEWMEKVTGRTYDDEKLIESLGYFFRTEALWGEVCLLNAAVPAPLDLKSMLALMPISMLRRHEKCAVEFMEILRDEVKDRIASGIAAVATERCRLSTTAPPPWSFLQLFRHLETYGVCFVGTLV
;
A
#
# COMPACT_ATOMS: atom_id res chain seq x y z
N MET A 1 1.64 -35.61 12.65
CA MET A 1 0.53 -36.31 11.94
C MET A 1 0.09 -35.37 10.82
N THR A 2 0.44 -35.70 9.57
CA THR A 2 -0.09 -34.99 8.41
C THR A 2 -1.55 -35.38 8.24
N THR A 3 -2.44 -34.44 8.38
CA THR A 3 -3.88 -34.66 8.16
C THR A 3 -4.16 -34.78 6.68
N ALA A 4 -5.02 -35.75 6.32
CA ALA A 4 -5.48 -35.91 4.94
C ALA A 4 -6.12 -34.61 4.43
N ALA A 5 -5.80 -34.24 3.20
CA ALA A 5 -6.41 -33.10 2.51
C ALA A 5 -7.93 -33.29 2.44
N LYS A 6 -8.70 -32.29 2.89
CA LYS A 6 -10.16 -32.30 2.87
C LYS A 6 -10.71 -31.54 1.64
N TYR A 7 -9.98 -30.52 1.21
CA TYR A 7 -10.40 -29.62 0.14
C TYR A 7 -9.35 -29.55 -0.98
N PRO A 8 -9.76 -29.42 -2.24
CA PRO A 8 -8.85 -29.13 -3.33
C PRO A 8 -8.26 -27.72 -3.17
N THR A 9 -7.00 -27.56 -3.50
CA THR A 9 -6.32 -26.26 -3.52
C THR A 9 -5.79 -25.96 -4.91
N LYS A 10 -5.83 -24.70 -5.31
CA LYS A 10 -5.29 -24.23 -6.60
C LYS A 10 -4.65 -22.85 -6.37
N ARG A 11 -3.58 -22.56 -7.07
CA ARG A 11 -3.02 -21.20 -7.13
C ARG A 11 -4.02 -20.27 -7.80
N LEU A 12 -4.02 -18.97 -7.43
CA LEU A 12 -4.82 -17.96 -8.11
C LEU A 12 -4.39 -17.84 -9.59
N ASP A 13 -5.36 -17.83 -10.49
CA ASP A 13 -5.13 -17.67 -11.94
C ASP A 13 -4.70 -16.22 -12.25
N CYS A 14 -5.28 -15.23 -11.52
CA CYS A 14 -4.93 -13.81 -11.66
C CYS A 14 -3.55 -13.44 -11.11
N TRP A 15 -2.80 -14.37 -10.51
CA TRP A 15 -1.53 -14.10 -9.82
C TRP A 15 -0.45 -13.50 -10.72
N SER A 16 -0.37 -13.92 -11.97
CA SER A 16 0.59 -13.35 -12.93
C SER A 16 0.31 -11.89 -13.22
N LYS A 17 -0.98 -11.55 -13.38
CA LYS A 17 -1.41 -10.16 -13.63
C LYS A 17 -1.17 -9.27 -12.42
N ALA A 18 -1.41 -9.78 -11.20
CA ALA A 18 -1.09 -9.05 -9.98
C ALA A 18 0.40 -8.66 -9.90
N LYS A 19 1.28 -9.63 -10.18
CA LYS A 19 2.73 -9.38 -10.18
C LYS A 19 3.16 -8.37 -11.25
N GLU A 20 2.57 -8.46 -12.43
CA GLU A 20 2.82 -7.53 -13.53
C GLU A 20 2.48 -6.10 -13.09
N LEU A 21 1.27 -5.86 -12.58
CA LEU A 21 0.81 -4.54 -12.14
C LEU A 21 1.65 -3.95 -11.01
N VAL A 22 2.07 -4.78 -10.06
CA VAL A 22 2.93 -4.32 -8.95
C VAL A 22 4.34 -3.97 -9.47
N MET A 23 4.90 -4.81 -10.34
CA MET A 23 6.24 -4.55 -10.89
C MET A 23 6.24 -3.35 -11.82
N GLU A 24 5.22 -3.22 -12.68
CA GLU A 24 5.02 -2.07 -13.56
C GLU A 24 5.02 -0.77 -12.75
N HIS A 25 4.24 -0.72 -11.66
CA HIS A 25 4.21 0.45 -10.78
C HIS A 25 5.61 0.84 -10.24
N TYR A 26 6.38 -0.14 -9.77
CA TYR A 26 7.72 0.17 -9.23
C TYR A 26 8.74 0.53 -10.33
N MET A 27 8.55 0.03 -11.54
CA MET A 27 9.35 0.49 -12.69
C MET A 27 8.95 1.90 -13.11
N ASP A 28 7.65 2.23 -13.13
CA ASP A 28 7.13 3.58 -13.39
C ASP A 28 7.68 4.60 -12.37
N VAL A 29 7.85 4.21 -11.09
CA VAL A 29 8.51 5.05 -10.08
C VAL A 29 9.94 5.40 -10.51
N ALA A 30 10.67 4.44 -11.06
CA ALA A 30 12.06 4.68 -11.49
C ALA A 30 12.16 5.58 -12.72
N THR A 31 11.18 5.52 -13.63
CA THR A 31 11.20 6.24 -14.92
C THR A 31 10.29 7.46 -14.95
N ALA A 32 9.54 7.76 -13.89
CA ALA A 32 8.51 8.80 -13.87
C ALA A 32 8.96 10.13 -14.50
N LYS A 33 10.15 10.61 -14.16
CA LYS A 33 10.68 11.87 -14.67
C LYS A 33 11.08 11.81 -16.15
N GLU A 34 11.59 10.67 -16.59
CA GLU A 34 11.94 10.44 -18.00
C GLU A 34 10.68 10.41 -18.86
N ASP A 35 9.59 9.90 -18.31
CA ASP A 35 8.27 9.83 -18.94
C ASP A 35 7.46 11.14 -18.82
N GLY A 36 8.00 12.19 -18.18
CA GLY A 36 7.34 13.48 -17.97
C GLY A 36 6.21 13.44 -16.94
N LYS A 37 6.12 12.37 -16.15
CA LYS A 37 5.17 12.23 -15.05
C LYS A 37 5.71 12.89 -13.77
N LEU A 38 4.82 13.35 -12.90
CA LEU A 38 5.21 13.74 -11.54
C LEU A 38 5.51 12.49 -10.70
N LEU A 39 6.56 12.54 -9.92
CA LEU A 39 6.80 11.55 -8.87
C LEU A 39 6.41 12.14 -7.52
N VAL A 40 5.35 11.61 -6.92
CA VAL A 40 4.84 12.06 -5.62
C VAL A 40 5.22 11.05 -4.55
N SER A 41 5.84 11.49 -3.47
CA SER A 41 6.14 10.63 -2.33
C SER A 41 5.20 10.90 -1.17
N GLY A 42 4.78 9.84 -0.48
CA GLY A 42 3.90 9.99 0.68
C GLY A 42 3.44 8.66 1.27
N CYS A 43 2.57 8.77 2.26
CA CYS A 43 1.95 7.65 2.93
C CYS A 43 0.90 6.98 2.01
N ALA A 44 0.93 5.65 1.91
CA ALA A 44 -0.04 4.89 1.11
C ALA A 44 -1.50 5.05 1.58
N ALA A 45 -1.70 5.46 2.82
CA ALA A 45 -3.01 5.74 3.38
C ALA A 45 -3.48 7.19 3.17
N SER A 46 -2.69 8.04 2.48
CA SER A 46 -3.04 9.42 2.13
C SER A 46 -4.05 9.49 0.98
N CYS A 47 -4.44 10.70 0.61
CA CYS A 47 -5.31 10.96 -0.54
C CYS A 47 -4.57 10.70 -1.86
N LEU A 48 -4.36 9.42 -2.21
CA LEU A 48 -3.64 8.99 -3.43
C LEU A 48 -4.22 9.55 -4.72
N ALA A 49 -5.53 9.84 -4.75
CA ALA A 49 -6.18 10.39 -5.92
C ALA A 49 -5.92 11.89 -6.12
N LEU A 50 -5.55 12.61 -5.05
CA LEU A 50 -5.48 14.08 -5.09
C LEU A 50 -4.48 14.61 -6.15
N PRO A 51 -3.28 14.05 -6.32
CA PRO A 51 -2.35 14.53 -7.36
C PRO A 51 -2.85 14.34 -8.80
N ALA A 52 -3.89 13.53 -9.05
CA ALA A 52 -4.43 13.29 -10.38
C ALA A 52 -4.90 14.57 -11.09
N GLY A 53 -5.41 15.55 -10.34
CA GLY A 53 -5.79 16.84 -10.91
C GLY A 53 -4.63 17.61 -11.56
N LEU A 54 -3.39 17.31 -11.22
CA LEU A 54 -2.20 17.90 -11.86
C LEU A 54 -1.77 17.18 -13.16
N GLY A 55 -2.44 16.11 -13.54
CA GLY A 55 -2.11 15.26 -14.69
C GLY A 55 -1.36 13.99 -14.29
N ASP A 56 -0.59 13.44 -15.22
CA ASP A 56 0.07 12.14 -15.02
C ASP A 56 1.08 12.19 -13.87
N PHE A 57 0.95 11.23 -12.97
CA PHE A 57 1.84 11.08 -11.85
C PHE A 57 2.04 9.60 -11.48
N VAL A 58 3.10 9.33 -10.70
CA VAL A 58 3.36 8.05 -10.07
C VAL A 58 3.55 8.29 -8.57
N TYR A 59 3.04 7.39 -7.74
CA TYR A 59 3.08 7.53 -6.28
C TYR A 59 4.11 6.60 -5.65
N LEU A 60 5.14 7.13 -5.03
CA LEU A 60 6.09 6.38 -4.22
C LEU A 60 5.55 6.26 -2.79
N GLY A 61 4.75 5.23 -2.55
CA GLY A 61 4.20 4.92 -1.22
C GLY A 61 5.25 4.34 -0.28
N GLY A 62 5.49 5.00 0.84
CA GLY A 62 6.58 4.61 1.74
C GLY A 62 6.39 3.26 2.41
N GLU A 63 5.20 2.96 2.94
CA GLU A 63 4.93 1.69 3.61
C GLU A 63 4.94 0.50 2.64
N PRO A 64 4.30 0.56 1.45
CA PRO A 64 4.39 -0.52 0.49
C PRO A 64 5.82 -0.76 0.01
N TYR A 65 6.59 0.31 -0.25
CA TYR A 65 8.01 0.18 -0.60
C TYR A 65 8.79 -0.50 0.52
N GLY A 66 8.68 -0.01 1.76
CA GLY A 66 9.36 -0.58 2.92
C GLY A 66 8.99 -2.04 3.21
N ALA A 67 7.73 -2.43 2.96
CA ALA A 67 7.26 -3.80 3.04
C ALA A 67 7.91 -4.69 1.96
N MET A 68 7.97 -4.22 0.72
CA MET A 68 8.60 -4.97 -0.37
C MET A 68 10.09 -5.18 -0.14
N VAL A 69 10.81 -4.16 0.31
CA VAL A 69 12.23 -4.24 0.68
C VAL A 69 12.47 -5.25 1.81
N ALA A 70 11.56 -5.31 2.80
CA ALA A 70 11.69 -6.21 3.95
C ALA A 70 11.67 -7.71 3.59
N HIS A 71 11.21 -8.08 2.39
CA HIS A 71 11.26 -9.46 1.90
C HIS A 71 12.66 -9.94 1.54
N ASP A 72 13.58 -9.02 1.28
CA ASP A 72 14.96 -9.32 0.90
C ASP A 72 15.94 -8.83 1.99
N PRO A 73 16.34 -9.70 2.92
CA PRO A 73 17.28 -9.31 3.97
C PRO A 73 18.64 -8.83 3.45
N SER A 74 19.05 -9.25 2.24
CA SER A 74 20.32 -8.83 1.65
C SER A 74 20.34 -7.35 1.28
N PHE A 75 19.16 -6.74 1.04
CA PHE A 75 18.98 -5.31 0.81
C PHE A 75 18.48 -4.60 2.06
N SER A 76 17.49 -5.17 2.75
CA SER A 76 16.82 -4.56 3.89
C SER A 76 17.76 -4.31 5.07
N VAL A 77 18.65 -5.27 5.41
CA VAL A 77 19.57 -5.11 6.55
C VAL A 77 20.53 -3.94 6.32
N PRO A 78 21.27 -3.85 5.20
CA PRO A 78 22.10 -2.68 4.91
C PRO A 78 21.32 -1.36 4.89
N ALA A 79 20.10 -1.35 4.36
CA ALA A 79 19.26 -0.14 4.36
C ALA A 79 18.91 0.30 5.79
N MET A 80 18.47 -0.63 6.66
CA MET A 80 18.16 -0.31 8.05
C MET A 80 19.41 0.15 8.82
N GLU A 81 20.57 -0.45 8.58
CA GLU A 81 21.85 -0.04 9.18
C GLU A 81 22.27 1.37 8.71
N ALA A 82 22.01 1.73 7.45
CA ALA A 82 22.27 3.07 6.95
C ALA A 82 21.36 4.12 7.63
N ALA A 83 20.11 3.78 7.91
CA ALA A 83 19.21 4.65 8.68
C ALA A 83 19.70 4.79 10.13
N GLU A 84 20.11 3.70 10.78
CA GLU A 84 20.67 3.72 12.14
C GLU A 84 21.95 4.57 12.23
N ALA A 85 22.81 4.50 11.22
CA ALA A 85 24.03 5.33 11.15
C ALA A 85 23.73 6.83 11.04
N LYS A 86 22.53 7.21 10.59
CA LYS A 86 22.02 8.58 10.57
C LYS A 86 21.26 8.98 11.84
N GLY A 87 21.19 8.11 12.86
CA GLY A 87 20.58 8.38 14.15
C GLY A 87 19.14 7.88 14.31
N PHE A 88 18.61 7.14 13.34
CA PHE A 88 17.27 6.54 13.44
C PHE A 88 17.35 5.25 14.26
N SER A 89 16.64 5.23 15.40
CA SER A 89 16.69 4.12 16.35
C SER A 89 16.14 2.80 15.78
N ARG A 90 16.63 1.66 16.31
CA ARG A 90 16.21 0.30 15.90
C ARG A 90 14.75 -0.02 16.20
N ASP A 91 14.16 0.63 17.18
CA ASP A 91 12.77 0.48 17.59
C ASP A 91 11.80 1.33 16.77
N MET A 92 12.31 2.18 15.87
CA MET A 92 11.47 2.89 14.92
C MET A 92 10.88 1.95 13.86
N CYS A 93 9.80 2.41 13.22
CA CYS A 93 9.08 1.68 12.19
C CYS A 93 10.02 1.09 11.11
N GLY A 94 9.93 -0.22 10.89
CA GLY A 94 10.75 -0.93 9.89
C GLY A 94 10.50 -0.45 8.46
N TYR A 95 9.28 -0.01 8.14
CA TYR A 95 8.98 0.57 6.83
C TYR A 95 9.75 1.87 6.60
N MET A 96 9.68 2.77 7.59
CA MET A 96 10.41 4.03 7.57
C MET A 96 11.92 3.81 7.44
N ARG A 97 12.50 2.89 8.23
CA ARG A 97 13.94 2.61 8.18
C ARG A 97 14.39 2.03 6.84
N ASN A 98 13.60 1.13 6.25
CA ASN A 98 13.90 0.59 4.91
C ASN A 98 13.84 1.68 3.84
N TYR A 99 12.84 2.54 3.87
CA TYR A 99 12.70 3.64 2.93
C TYR A 99 13.83 4.66 3.06
N LEU A 100 14.02 5.21 4.27
CA LEU A 100 15.06 6.20 4.53
C LEU A 100 16.46 5.64 4.28
N GLY A 101 16.69 4.38 4.67
CA GLY A 101 17.96 3.72 4.42
C GLY A 101 18.25 3.53 2.94
N SER A 102 17.26 3.18 2.13
CA SER A 102 17.39 3.11 0.67
C SER A 102 17.77 4.48 0.07
N MET A 103 17.09 5.53 0.53
CA MET A 103 17.37 6.92 0.17
C MET A 103 18.79 7.35 0.59
N PHE A 104 19.24 7.03 1.81
CA PHE A 104 20.58 7.37 2.30
C PHE A 104 21.70 6.62 1.59
N LEU A 105 21.41 5.40 1.11
CA LEU A 105 22.35 4.62 0.28
C LEU A 105 22.33 5.04 -1.19
N ASP A 106 21.43 5.91 -1.59
CA ASP A 106 21.14 6.24 -2.99
C ASP A 106 20.92 4.97 -3.83
N LYS A 107 20.07 4.06 -3.32
CA LYS A 107 19.76 2.78 -3.98
C LYS A 107 18.28 2.50 -4.00
N TYR A 108 17.74 2.33 -5.21
CA TYR A 108 16.38 1.89 -5.41
C TYR A 108 16.31 0.37 -5.58
N TYR A 109 15.55 -0.31 -4.73
CA TYR A 109 15.52 -1.77 -4.64
C TYR A 109 15.19 -2.46 -5.97
N PHE A 110 14.20 -1.96 -6.70
CA PHE A 110 13.66 -2.64 -7.88
C PHE A 110 14.57 -2.59 -9.10
N THR A 111 15.40 -1.58 -9.24
CA THR A 111 16.33 -1.42 -10.35
C THR A 111 17.78 -1.62 -9.95
N GLY A 112 18.09 -1.56 -8.64
CA GLY A 112 19.47 -1.50 -8.15
C GLY A 112 20.19 -0.19 -8.50
N GLY A 113 19.52 0.72 -9.22
CA GLY A 113 20.01 2.04 -9.61
C GLY A 113 19.86 3.09 -8.50
N PRO A 114 20.04 4.39 -8.84
CA PRO A 114 19.93 5.50 -7.91
C PRO A 114 18.51 5.62 -7.34
N TRP A 115 18.41 6.23 -6.17
CA TRP A 115 17.13 6.50 -5.52
C TRP A 115 16.29 7.51 -6.34
N PRO A 116 15.01 7.23 -6.64
CA PRO A 116 14.15 8.13 -7.40
C PRO A 116 13.74 9.31 -6.53
N LYS A 117 14.29 10.48 -6.80
CA LYS A 117 13.96 11.72 -6.09
C LYS A 117 12.60 12.23 -6.51
N ALA A 118 11.64 12.34 -5.57
CA ALA A 118 10.30 12.83 -5.84
C ALA A 118 10.29 14.33 -6.19
N ASP A 119 9.21 14.78 -6.83
CA ASP A 119 8.99 16.22 -7.11
C ASP A 119 8.48 16.93 -5.86
N PHE A 120 7.67 16.26 -5.05
CA PHE A 120 7.23 16.72 -3.74
C PHE A 120 6.74 15.56 -2.87
N CYS A 121 6.66 15.82 -1.56
CA CYS A 121 5.97 14.96 -0.60
C CYS A 121 4.60 15.50 -0.28
N PHE A 122 3.58 14.62 -0.31
CA PHE A 122 2.22 14.93 0.10
C PHE A 122 1.72 13.84 1.04
N GLY A 123 1.38 14.19 2.27
CA GLY A 123 1.01 13.21 3.27
C GLY A 123 0.06 13.75 4.34
N ARG A 124 -0.28 12.90 5.28
CA ARG A 124 -1.14 13.21 6.43
C ARG A 124 -0.42 12.92 7.74
N SER A 125 -0.86 13.52 8.82
CA SER A 125 -0.31 13.35 10.18
C SER A 125 -0.69 12.02 10.85
N PHE A 126 -1.25 11.07 10.11
CA PHE A 126 -1.61 9.75 10.62
C PHE A 126 -0.37 8.96 11.08
N CYS A 127 -0.56 8.07 12.08
CA CYS A 127 0.53 7.28 12.66
C CYS A 127 1.57 8.12 13.42
N ASP A 128 1.11 9.08 14.21
CA ASP A 128 1.90 9.90 15.14
C ASP A 128 3.21 10.43 14.53
N ALA A 129 4.33 10.15 15.21
CA ALA A 129 5.67 10.50 14.75
C ALA A 129 6.09 9.80 13.45
N GLY A 130 5.35 8.79 12.97
CA GLY A 130 5.68 8.03 11.76
C GLY A 130 5.62 8.90 10.52
N HIS A 131 4.41 9.15 10.01
CA HIS A 131 4.27 9.70 8.65
C HIS A 131 4.69 11.17 8.54
N ALA A 132 4.22 12.04 9.42
CA ALA A 132 4.60 13.46 9.37
C ALA A 132 6.12 13.64 9.52
N SER A 133 6.73 12.96 10.48
CA SER A 133 8.17 13.03 10.70
C SER A 133 8.98 12.38 9.58
N TRP A 134 8.51 11.25 9.04
CA TRP A 134 9.17 10.53 7.95
C TRP A 134 9.33 11.40 6.71
N TYR A 135 8.23 11.97 6.20
CA TYR A 135 8.30 12.76 4.96
C TYR A 135 8.91 14.15 5.18
N ARG A 136 8.91 14.65 6.42
CA ARG A 136 9.72 15.80 6.78
C ARG A 136 11.21 15.51 6.68
N VAL A 137 11.67 14.33 7.09
CA VAL A 137 13.07 13.90 6.90
C VAL A 137 13.42 13.81 5.41
N VAL A 138 12.50 13.27 4.58
CA VAL A 138 12.68 13.25 3.12
C VAL A 138 12.83 14.66 2.57
N HIS A 139 11.94 15.58 2.96
CA HIS A 139 12.01 16.99 2.58
C HIS A 139 13.36 17.61 2.96
N GLU A 140 13.78 17.46 4.21
CA GLU A 140 15.03 18.08 4.69
C GLU A 140 16.29 17.48 4.05
N TYR A 141 16.28 16.17 3.78
CA TYR A 141 17.43 15.48 3.19
C TYR A 141 17.55 15.71 1.68
N GLU A 142 16.45 15.65 0.95
CA GLU A 142 16.44 15.78 -0.51
C GLU A 142 16.19 17.21 -0.99
N GLY A 143 15.74 18.12 -0.12
CA GLY A 143 15.39 19.50 -0.47
C GLY A 143 14.18 19.60 -1.39
N ILE A 144 13.22 18.68 -1.28
CA ILE A 144 11.97 18.68 -2.07
C ILE A 144 10.83 19.31 -1.30
N PRO A 145 9.82 19.93 -1.94
CA PRO A 145 8.65 20.49 -1.27
C PRO A 145 7.90 19.44 -0.45
N TYR A 146 7.32 19.84 0.68
CA TYR A 146 6.58 18.98 1.57
C TYR A 146 5.30 19.66 2.06
N TYR A 147 4.18 18.96 1.95
CA TYR A 147 2.89 19.34 2.54
C TYR A 147 2.34 18.18 3.36
N CYS A 148 1.88 18.47 4.57
CA CYS A 148 1.25 17.50 5.45
C CYS A 148 -0.03 18.09 6.01
N TYR A 149 -1.18 17.49 5.68
CA TYR A 149 -2.43 17.86 6.32
C TYR A 149 -2.60 17.12 7.64
N ASP A 150 -3.22 17.78 8.60
CA ASP A 150 -3.50 17.21 9.91
C ASP A 150 -4.86 16.51 9.89
N GLU A 151 -4.88 15.26 10.37
CA GLU A 151 -6.09 14.48 10.52
C GLU A 151 -6.44 14.33 12.00
N PRO A 152 -7.56 14.92 12.48
CA PRO A 152 -7.95 14.81 13.86
C PRO A 152 -8.18 13.38 14.28
N ILE A 153 -7.44 12.89 15.28
CA ILE A 153 -7.57 11.55 15.84
C ILE A 153 -8.71 11.54 16.87
N GLY A 154 -9.60 10.57 16.77
CA GLY A 154 -10.67 10.34 17.75
C GLY A 154 -11.82 9.56 17.15
N TRP A 155 -12.20 8.48 17.82
CA TRP A 155 -13.29 7.60 17.38
C TRP A 155 -14.67 8.08 17.84
N GLU A 156 -14.72 8.89 18.89
CA GLU A 156 -15.96 9.39 19.44
C GLU A 156 -16.30 10.74 18.77
N CYS A 157 -17.12 10.67 17.73
CA CYS A 157 -17.68 11.85 17.08
C CYS A 157 -18.92 12.32 17.86
N ASN A 158 -18.74 13.00 18.97
CA ASN A 158 -19.82 13.59 19.77
C ASN A 158 -20.48 14.77 19.07
N GLY A 159 -20.96 14.60 17.82
CA GLY A 159 -21.60 15.65 17.03
C GLY A 159 -20.66 16.58 16.27
N GLU A 160 -19.35 16.32 16.28
CA GLU A 160 -18.32 17.19 15.67
C GLU A 160 -17.82 16.67 14.29
N ILE A 161 -18.55 15.71 13.68
CA ILE A 161 -18.07 15.09 12.43
C ILE A 161 -18.00 16.10 11.28
N GLU A 162 -18.95 17.02 11.20
CA GLU A 162 -18.98 18.07 10.17
C GLU A 162 -17.79 19.02 10.32
N GLN A 163 -17.50 19.49 11.54
CA GLN A 163 -16.34 20.36 11.79
C GLN A 163 -15.02 19.70 11.44
N ARG A 164 -14.90 18.38 11.67
CA ARG A 164 -13.70 17.62 11.32
C ARG A 164 -13.58 17.44 9.79
N LEU A 165 -14.69 17.19 9.13
CA LEU A 165 -14.73 17.12 7.67
C LEU A 165 -14.34 18.46 7.06
N ASP A 166 -14.91 19.57 7.54
CA ASP A 166 -14.57 20.92 7.09
C ASP A 166 -13.08 21.20 7.31
N TYR A 167 -12.56 20.90 8.50
CA TYR A 167 -11.14 21.09 8.83
C TYR A 167 -10.19 20.34 7.91
N VAL A 168 -10.49 19.09 7.58
CA VAL A 168 -9.66 18.30 6.64
C VAL A 168 -9.85 18.79 5.21
N THR A 169 -11.09 19.13 4.84
CA THR A 169 -11.40 19.62 3.48
C THR A 169 -10.66 20.92 3.19
N ASP A 170 -10.68 21.88 4.10
CA ASP A 170 -9.96 23.15 3.94
C ASP A 170 -8.46 22.92 3.73
N GLN A 171 -7.85 22.03 4.51
CA GLN A 171 -6.44 21.68 4.32
C GLN A 171 -6.16 20.96 2.99
N LEU A 172 -7.08 20.14 2.49
CA LEU A 172 -6.92 19.51 1.17
C LEU A 172 -7.04 20.54 0.04
N LEU A 173 -7.94 21.52 0.17
CA LEU A 173 -8.03 22.65 -0.77
C LEU A 173 -6.75 23.50 -0.75
N ASP A 174 -6.24 23.86 0.43
CA ASP A 174 -4.94 24.52 0.57
C ASP A 174 -3.81 23.67 -0.04
N GLY A 175 -3.88 22.35 0.12
CA GLY A 175 -2.96 21.40 -0.48
C GLY A 175 -2.98 21.41 -2.00
N ILE A 176 -4.15 21.57 -2.62
CA ILE A 176 -4.31 21.72 -4.08
C ILE A 176 -3.61 22.99 -4.56
N GLU A 177 -3.91 24.14 -3.93
CA GLU A 177 -3.26 25.42 -4.26
C GLU A 177 -1.75 25.34 -4.08
N TRP A 178 -1.29 24.68 -3.02
CA TRP A 178 0.13 24.45 -2.78
C TRP A 178 0.76 23.57 -3.88
N MET A 179 0.09 22.49 -4.30
CA MET A 179 0.57 21.63 -5.37
C MET A 179 0.69 22.37 -6.71
N GLU A 180 -0.30 23.21 -7.07
CA GLU A 180 -0.23 24.08 -8.26
C GLU A 180 1.00 25.00 -8.19
N LYS A 181 1.23 25.61 -7.04
CA LYS A 181 2.36 26.53 -6.83
C LYS A 181 3.72 25.84 -6.96
N VAL A 182 3.88 24.65 -6.41
CA VAL A 182 5.19 23.96 -6.42
C VAL A 182 5.46 23.25 -7.74
N THR A 183 4.42 22.87 -8.49
CA THR A 183 4.58 22.18 -9.79
C THR A 183 4.47 23.11 -10.98
N GLY A 184 3.85 24.28 -10.81
CA GLY A 184 3.50 25.20 -11.92
C GLY A 184 2.43 24.63 -12.86
N ARG A 185 1.72 23.57 -12.46
CA ARG A 185 0.62 22.97 -13.23
C ARG A 185 -0.72 23.51 -12.73
N THR A 186 -1.70 23.61 -13.63
CA THR A 186 -3.07 23.95 -13.28
C THR A 186 -3.82 22.70 -12.90
N TYR A 187 -4.60 22.77 -11.82
CA TYR A 187 -5.37 21.67 -11.31
C TYR A 187 -6.67 21.47 -12.11
N ASP A 188 -7.02 20.24 -12.38
CA ASP A 188 -8.20 19.82 -13.14
C ASP A 188 -9.09 18.93 -12.25
N ASP A 189 -10.20 19.47 -11.80
CA ASP A 189 -11.15 18.79 -10.92
C ASP A 189 -11.77 17.55 -11.56
N GLU A 190 -11.99 17.55 -12.90
CA GLU A 190 -12.56 16.39 -13.59
C GLU A 190 -11.64 15.16 -13.50
N LYS A 191 -10.33 15.37 -13.57
CA LYS A 191 -9.35 14.29 -13.37
C LYS A 191 -9.35 13.76 -11.94
N LEU A 192 -9.52 14.62 -10.95
CA LEU A 192 -9.70 14.21 -9.56
C LEU A 192 -10.98 13.37 -9.42
N ILE A 193 -12.11 13.83 -9.96
CA ILE A 193 -13.38 13.12 -9.89
C ILE A 193 -13.28 11.74 -10.53
N GLU A 194 -12.67 11.64 -11.71
CA GLU A 194 -12.42 10.36 -12.38
C GLU A 194 -11.58 9.43 -11.51
N SER A 195 -10.46 9.92 -11.00
CA SER A 195 -9.53 9.18 -10.15
C SER A 195 -10.18 8.71 -8.84
N LEU A 196 -11.00 9.55 -8.20
CA LEU A 196 -11.80 9.19 -7.03
C LEU A 196 -12.85 8.11 -7.37
N GLY A 197 -13.41 8.13 -8.56
CA GLY A 197 -14.32 7.09 -9.05
C GLY A 197 -13.63 5.73 -9.07
N TYR A 198 -12.42 5.64 -9.60
CA TYR A 198 -11.61 4.41 -9.57
C TYR A 198 -11.22 4.02 -8.15
N PHE A 199 -10.82 4.98 -7.33
CA PHE A 199 -10.46 4.76 -5.95
C PHE A 199 -11.58 4.07 -5.16
N PHE A 200 -12.77 4.66 -5.13
CA PHE A 200 -13.90 4.10 -4.38
C PHE A 200 -14.38 2.77 -4.97
N ARG A 201 -14.32 2.61 -6.29
CA ARG A 201 -14.68 1.34 -6.92
C ARG A 201 -13.70 0.23 -6.55
N THR A 202 -12.40 0.51 -6.55
CA THR A 202 -11.35 -0.45 -6.14
C THR A 202 -11.54 -0.88 -4.69
N GLU A 203 -11.77 0.07 -3.79
CA GLU A 203 -11.99 -0.20 -2.36
C GLU A 203 -13.27 -1.03 -2.12
N ALA A 204 -14.35 -0.72 -2.84
CA ALA A 204 -15.59 -1.49 -2.74
C ALA A 204 -15.40 -2.94 -3.21
N LEU A 205 -14.67 -3.16 -4.31
CA LEU A 205 -14.36 -4.49 -4.82
C LEU A 205 -13.44 -5.27 -3.86
N TRP A 206 -12.43 -4.61 -3.30
CA TRP A 206 -11.56 -5.24 -2.30
C TRP A 206 -12.35 -5.63 -1.05
N GLY A 207 -13.24 -4.76 -0.56
CA GLY A 207 -14.16 -5.07 0.53
C GLY A 207 -15.05 -6.27 0.22
N GLU A 208 -15.59 -6.38 -1.01
CA GLU A 208 -16.37 -7.54 -1.46
C GLU A 208 -15.51 -8.83 -1.41
N VAL A 209 -14.27 -8.79 -1.90
CA VAL A 209 -13.34 -9.92 -1.84
C VAL A 209 -13.08 -10.36 -0.39
N CYS A 210 -12.85 -9.41 0.51
CA CYS A 210 -12.67 -9.69 1.94
C CYS A 210 -13.91 -10.35 2.56
N LEU A 211 -15.11 -9.89 2.22
CA LEU A 211 -16.36 -10.49 2.71
C LEU A 211 -16.60 -11.89 2.14
N LEU A 212 -16.28 -12.13 0.87
CA LEU A 212 -16.36 -13.45 0.24
C LEU A 212 -15.45 -14.47 0.95
N ASN A 213 -14.36 -14.03 1.57
CA ASN A 213 -13.46 -14.91 2.34
C ASN A 213 -14.08 -15.47 3.63
N ALA A 214 -15.30 -15.06 3.98
CA ALA A 214 -16.10 -15.70 5.02
C ALA A 214 -16.60 -17.12 4.65
N ALA A 215 -16.60 -17.48 3.36
CA ALA A 215 -17.00 -18.81 2.87
C ALA A 215 -16.18 -19.94 3.53
N VAL A 216 -16.77 -21.14 3.63
CA VAL A 216 -16.12 -22.34 4.18
C VAL A 216 -16.12 -23.44 3.11
N PRO A 217 -14.94 -23.87 2.60
CA PRO A 217 -13.59 -23.41 2.96
C PRO A 217 -13.31 -22.00 2.48
N ALA A 218 -12.35 -21.31 3.15
CA ALA A 218 -11.92 -19.98 2.72
C ALA A 218 -11.21 -20.04 1.37
N PRO A 219 -11.59 -19.20 0.40
CA PRO A 219 -10.97 -19.20 -0.93
C PRO A 219 -9.58 -18.54 -0.96
N LEU A 220 -9.27 -17.64 0.00
CA LEU A 220 -8.00 -16.93 0.11
C LEU A 220 -7.36 -17.14 1.48
N ASP A 221 -6.03 -17.24 1.50
CA ASP A 221 -5.22 -17.14 2.71
C ASP A 221 -4.67 -15.71 2.88
N LEU A 222 -4.23 -15.38 4.08
CA LEU A 222 -3.67 -14.07 4.39
C LEU A 222 -2.45 -13.74 3.52
N LYS A 223 -1.57 -14.70 3.25
CA LYS A 223 -0.39 -14.46 2.43
C LYS A 223 -0.76 -14.02 1.01
N SER A 224 -1.79 -14.65 0.43
CA SER A 224 -2.33 -14.22 -0.87
C SER A 224 -2.95 -12.83 -0.78
N MET A 225 -3.75 -12.55 0.25
CA MET A 225 -4.35 -11.22 0.47
C MET A 225 -3.28 -10.14 0.60
N LEU A 226 -2.24 -10.36 1.42
CA LEU A 226 -1.13 -9.42 1.59
C LEU A 226 -0.33 -9.19 0.30
N ALA A 227 -0.21 -10.19 -0.55
CA ALA A 227 0.48 -10.06 -1.82
C ALA A 227 -0.35 -9.36 -2.92
N LEU A 228 -1.68 -9.33 -2.77
CA LEU A 228 -2.61 -8.62 -3.66
C LEU A 228 -2.87 -7.17 -3.20
N MET A 229 -2.75 -6.91 -1.91
CA MET A 229 -2.98 -5.61 -1.29
C MET A 229 -2.17 -4.45 -1.91
N PRO A 230 -0.91 -4.60 -2.36
CA PRO A 230 -0.17 -3.52 -2.99
C PRO A 230 -0.88 -2.86 -4.17
N ILE A 231 -1.73 -3.59 -4.90
CA ILE A 231 -2.50 -3.03 -6.01
C ILE A 231 -3.52 -2.01 -5.49
N SER A 232 -4.26 -2.35 -4.43
CA SER A 232 -5.20 -1.43 -3.79
C SER A 232 -4.49 -0.30 -3.03
N MET A 233 -3.25 -0.49 -2.59
CA MET A 233 -2.51 0.54 -1.88
C MET A 233 -1.78 1.54 -2.78
N LEU A 234 -1.34 1.11 -3.96
CA LEU A 234 -0.49 1.92 -4.84
C LEU A 234 -1.24 2.48 -6.05
N ARG A 235 -2.20 1.70 -6.59
CA ARG A 235 -2.85 1.99 -7.87
C ARG A 235 -4.37 2.13 -7.79
N ARG A 236 -4.97 2.17 -6.60
CA ARG A 236 -6.43 2.18 -6.43
C ARG A 236 -7.14 3.35 -7.11
N HIS A 237 -6.42 4.42 -7.41
CA HIS A 237 -6.89 5.60 -8.13
C HIS A 237 -6.81 5.44 -9.65
N GLU A 238 -6.41 4.27 -10.14
CA GLU A 238 -6.24 3.96 -11.57
C GLU A 238 -7.25 2.91 -12.04
N LYS A 239 -7.65 3.01 -13.31
CA LYS A 239 -8.59 2.07 -13.95
C LYS A 239 -8.12 0.61 -13.89
N CYS A 240 -6.80 0.37 -14.07
CA CYS A 240 -6.22 -0.97 -14.05
C CYS A 240 -6.42 -1.71 -12.72
N ALA A 241 -6.48 -0.98 -11.60
CA ALA A 241 -6.77 -1.57 -10.30
C ALA A 241 -8.22 -2.04 -10.22
N VAL A 242 -9.17 -1.25 -10.71
CA VAL A 242 -10.60 -1.65 -10.80
C VAL A 242 -10.73 -2.93 -11.62
N GLU A 243 -10.17 -2.95 -12.84
CA GLU A 243 -10.21 -4.11 -13.74
C GLU A 243 -9.60 -5.36 -13.10
N PHE A 244 -8.49 -5.20 -12.41
CA PHE A 244 -7.87 -6.31 -11.68
C PHE A 244 -8.73 -6.80 -10.52
N MET A 245 -9.31 -5.92 -9.72
CA MET A 245 -10.16 -6.30 -8.58
C MET A 245 -11.45 -7.00 -9.04
N GLU A 246 -11.99 -6.67 -10.22
CA GLU A 246 -13.10 -7.39 -10.83
C GLU A 246 -12.70 -8.81 -11.19
N ILE A 247 -11.54 -9.02 -11.81
CA ILE A 247 -11.00 -10.36 -12.12
C ILE A 247 -10.80 -11.16 -10.83
N LEU A 248 -10.21 -10.58 -9.82
CA LEU A 248 -9.97 -11.23 -8.52
C LEU A 248 -11.28 -11.64 -7.84
N ARG A 249 -12.25 -10.73 -7.77
CA ARG A 249 -13.57 -10.99 -7.18
C ARG A 249 -14.25 -12.18 -7.89
N ASP A 250 -14.23 -12.19 -9.19
CA ASP A 250 -14.90 -13.22 -9.99
C ASP A 250 -14.18 -14.59 -9.82
N GLU A 251 -12.85 -14.60 -9.80
CA GLU A 251 -12.08 -15.81 -9.49
C GLU A 251 -12.41 -16.33 -8.07
N VAL A 252 -12.54 -15.43 -7.08
CA VAL A 252 -12.90 -15.83 -5.72
C VAL A 252 -14.30 -16.43 -5.66
N LYS A 253 -15.28 -15.88 -6.39
CA LYS A 253 -16.63 -16.44 -6.51
C LYS A 253 -16.61 -17.85 -7.15
N ASP A 254 -15.83 -18.04 -8.21
CA ASP A 254 -15.67 -19.33 -8.86
C ASP A 254 -15.02 -20.36 -7.95
N ARG A 255 -14.01 -19.97 -7.15
CA ARG A 255 -13.38 -20.84 -6.15
C ARG A 255 -14.37 -21.29 -5.09
N ILE A 256 -15.22 -20.40 -4.61
CA ILE A 256 -16.30 -20.74 -3.65
C ILE A 256 -17.27 -21.74 -4.28
N ALA A 257 -17.75 -21.47 -5.48
CA ALA A 257 -18.69 -22.36 -6.19
C ALA A 257 -18.11 -23.73 -6.46
N SER A 258 -16.78 -23.81 -6.70
CA SER A 258 -16.06 -25.07 -6.97
C SER A 258 -15.50 -25.74 -5.71
N GLY A 259 -15.69 -25.16 -4.52
CA GLY A 259 -15.15 -25.69 -3.27
C GLY A 259 -13.62 -25.68 -3.16
N ILE A 260 -12.96 -24.80 -3.93
CA ILE A 260 -11.49 -24.66 -3.92
C ILE A 260 -11.08 -23.82 -2.70
N ALA A 261 -10.25 -24.41 -1.85
CA ALA A 261 -9.77 -23.80 -0.62
C ALA A 261 -8.39 -23.15 -0.76
N ALA A 262 -8.11 -22.18 0.08
CA ALA A 262 -6.76 -21.67 0.29
C ALA A 262 -5.88 -22.67 1.05
N VAL A 263 -6.48 -23.39 2.01
CA VAL A 263 -5.79 -24.38 2.87
C VAL A 263 -6.50 -25.75 2.75
N ALA A 264 -5.75 -26.78 2.38
CA ALA A 264 -6.31 -28.13 2.08
C ALA A 264 -7.05 -28.79 3.26
N THR A 265 -6.74 -28.39 4.49
CA THR A 265 -7.22 -29.05 5.71
C THR A 265 -7.92 -28.10 6.68
N GLU A 266 -8.37 -26.95 6.24
CA GLU A 266 -8.95 -25.89 7.11
C GLU A 266 -9.68 -26.41 8.34
N ARG A 267 -9.09 -26.19 9.54
CA ARG A 267 -9.58 -26.62 10.84
C ARG A 267 -9.91 -25.47 11.78
N CYS A 268 -9.13 -24.39 11.63
CA CYS A 268 -9.20 -23.22 12.48
C CYS A 268 -9.03 -21.98 11.62
N ARG A 269 -9.82 -20.94 11.92
CA ARG A 269 -9.76 -19.64 11.28
C ARG A 269 -9.20 -18.62 12.25
N LEU A 270 -8.24 -17.84 11.80
CA LEU A 270 -7.65 -16.76 12.56
C LEU A 270 -7.70 -15.46 11.75
N SER A 271 -7.68 -14.36 12.44
CA SER A 271 -7.38 -13.04 11.88
C SER A 271 -6.19 -12.44 12.61
N THR A 272 -5.49 -11.51 11.97
CA THR A 272 -4.42 -10.74 12.59
C THR A 272 -4.79 -9.26 12.62
N THR A 273 -4.34 -8.57 13.65
CA THR A 273 -4.60 -7.14 13.87
C THR A 273 -3.31 -6.31 13.85
N ALA A 274 -2.19 -6.94 13.52
CA ALA A 274 -0.88 -6.31 13.51
C ALA A 274 -0.28 -6.31 12.10
N PRO A 275 0.65 -5.39 11.82
CA PRO A 275 1.42 -5.42 10.58
C PRO A 275 2.06 -6.80 10.36
N PRO A 276 2.07 -7.31 9.12
CA PRO A 276 2.60 -8.63 8.82
C PRO A 276 4.11 -8.71 9.10
N PRO A 277 4.60 -9.89 9.50
CA PRO A 277 6.04 -10.15 9.63
C PRO A 277 6.67 -10.35 8.24
N TRP A 278 6.85 -9.25 7.49
CA TRP A 278 7.27 -9.26 6.08
C TRP A 278 8.53 -10.08 5.80
N SER A 279 9.50 -10.08 6.71
CA SER A 279 10.76 -10.84 6.57
C SER A 279 10.58 -12.35 6.71
N PHE A 280 9.49 -12.84 7.27
CA PHE A 280 9.25 -14.27 7.47
C PHE A 280 7.77 -14.70 7.30
N LEU A 281 7.12 -14.26 6.25
CA LEU A 281 5.74 -14.68 5.89
C LEU A 281 5.59 -16.21 5.78
N GLN A 282 6.68 -16.96 5.75
CA GLN A 282 6.65 -18.43 5.80
C GLN A 282 6.03 -18.97 7.10
N LEU A 283 5.94 -18.17 8.16
CA LEU A 283 5.22 -18.50 9.37
C LEU A 283 3.77 -18.90 9.06
N PHE A 284 3.08 -18.14 8.21
CA PHE A 284 1.70 -18.45 7.81
C PHE A 284 1.63 -19.81 7.10
N ARG A 285 2.55 -20.10 6.17
CA ARG A 285 2.61 -21.41 5.50
C ARG A 285 2.89 -22.56 6.47
N HIS A 286 3.73 -22.33 7.48
CA HIS A 286 3.96 -23.33 8.51
C HIS A 286 2.67 -23.63 9.30
N LEU A 287 1.93 -22.62 9.70
CA LEU A 287 0.66 -22.77 10.43
C LEU A 287 -0.42 -23.46 9.59
N GLU A 288 -0.46 -23.23 8.28
CA GLU A 288 -1.36 -23.92 7.36
C GLU A 288 -1.17 -25.45 7.37
N THR A 289 0.05 -25.94 7.65
CA THR A 289 0.30 -27.39 7.77
C THR A 289 -0.47 -28.05 8.90
N TYR A 290 -0.92 -27.25 9.90
CA TYR A 290 -1.79 -27.67 10.99
C TYR A 290 -3.28 -27.41 10.72
N GLY A 291 -3.62 -26.89 9.56
CA GLY A 291 -4.98 -26.54 9.17
C GLY A 291 -5.45 -25.17 9.63
N VAL A 292 -4.53 -24.29 10.02
CA VAL A 292 -4.84 -22.89 10.32
C VAL A 292 -5.01 -22.12 9.01
N CYS A 293 -6.15 -21.45 8.85
CA CYS A 293 -6.38 -20.50 7.76
C CYS A 293 -6.54 -19.08 8.33
N PHE A 294 -5.68 -18.16 7.92
CA PHE A 294 -5.87 -16.76 8.23
C PHE A 294 -6.79 -16.15 7.18
N VAL A 295 -7.97 -15.71 7.59
CA VAL A 295 -9.06 -15.28 6.71
C VAL A 295 -9.19 -13.78 6.57
N GLY A 296 -8.42 -13.02 7.33
CA GLY A 296 -8.45 -11.56 7.28
C GLY A 296 -7.37 -10.89 8.12
N THR A 297 -7.18 -9.61 7.86
CA THR A 297 -6.33 -8.71 8.61
C THR A 297 -7.02 -7.35 8.73
N LEU A 298 -6.64 -6.56 9.71
CA LEU A 298 -7.08 -5.16 9.85
C LEU A 298 -6.14 -4.16 9.14
N VAL A 299 -5.24 -4.67 8.29
CA VAL A 299 -4.34 -3.83 7.47
C VAL A 299 -4.89 -3.73 6.07
#